data_51f2d22e9306f851f142bd4077b096fd
#
_entry.id   51f2d22e9306f851f142bd4077b096fd
#
_cell.length_a   1.000
_cell.length_b   1.000
_cell.length_c   1.000
_cell.angle_alpha   90.00
_cell.angle_beta   90.00
_cell.angle_gamma   90.00
#
_symmetry.space_group_name_H-M   'P 1'
#
loop_
_entity.id
_entity.type
_entity.pdbx_description
1 polymer ?
#
loop_
_entity_poly.entity_id
_entity_poly.type
_entity_poly.pdbx_seq_one_letter_code
_entity_poly.pdbx_strand_id
1 'polypeptide(L)'
;MPGGADLPPVTGDARADLEGPQSALPRSFLRPCLLLLLKEGESHGYDLLVRLADLSLRVDPGGLYRTLRAFEREGLVSSWWETPGAGPARRTYALTPEGENWLRLWGGSLRESRRILDRFLKRYEAAVGEGAATALRG
;
A
#
# COMPACT_ATOMS: atom_id res chain seq x y z
N MET A 1 -11.18 -17.70 -13.92
CA MET A 1 -10.54 -16.47 -13.52
C MET A 1 -10.42 -16.42 -12.02
N PRO A 2 -9.24 -16.23 -11.52
CA PRO A 2 -9.02 -16.26 -10.09
C PRO A 2 -9.32 -14.92 -9.41
N GLY A 3 -10.36 -14.25 -9.83
CA GLY A 3 -10.62 -12.89 -9.36
C GLY A 3 -10.75 -12.74 -7.86
N GLY A 4 -11.36 -13.72 -7.20
CA GLY A 4 -11.53 -13.67 -5.75
C GLY A 4 -10.23 -13.78 -4.98
N ALA A 5 -9.30 -14.60 -5.47
CA ALA A 5 -8.01 -14.79 -4.83
C ALA A 5 -7.12 -13.55 -4.96
N ASP A 6 -7.41 -12.74 -5.95
CA ASP A 6 -6.60 -11.57 -6.27
C ASP A 6 -7.08 -10.29 -5.61
N LEU A 7 -8.22 -10.34 -4.94
CA LEU A 7 -8.72 -9.17 -4.22
C LEU A 7 -7.88 -8.90 -2.98
N PRO A 8 -7.78 -7.62 -2.57
CA PRO A 8 -7.04 -7.29 -1.37
C PRO A 8 -7.56 -8.06 -0.16
N PRO A 9 -6.68 -8.60 0.67
CA PRO A 9 -7.12 -9.27 1.88
C PRO A 9 -7.83 -8.29 2.80
N VAL A 10 -8.88 -8.77 3.45
CA VAL A 10 -9.68 -7.95 4.36
C VAL A 10 -9.02 -7.87 5.72
N THR A 11 -8.28 -8.90 6.09
CA THR A 11 -7.70 -9.00 7.43
C THR A 11 -6.21 -8.71 7.40
N GLY A 12 -5.78 -7.85 8.30
CA GLY A 12 -4.37 -7.65 8.57
C GLY A 12 -3.87 -8.64 9.61
N ASP A 13 -2.75 -8.31 10.20
CA ASP A 13 -2.21 -9.06 11.33
C ASP A 13 -3.10 -8.80 12.55
N ALA A 14 -3.80 -9.82 13.01
CA ALA A 14 -4.71 -9.70 14.14
C ALA A 14 -3.98 -9.24 15.42
N ARG A 15 -2.72 -9.63 15.58
CA ARG A 15 -1.94 -9.21 16.72
C ARG A 15 -1.67 -7.70 16.69
N ALA A 16 -1.32 -7.18 15.51
CA ALA A 16 -1.09 -5.74 15.34
C ALA A 16 -2.38 -4.96 15.61
N ASP A 17 -3.53 -5.50 15.19
CA ASP A 17 -4.82 -4.87 15.44
C ASP A 17 -5.12 -4.78 16.93
N LEU A 18 -4.79 -5.82 17.69
CA LEU A 18 -5.03 -5.85 19.13
C LEU A 18 -4.10 -4.93 19.91
N GLU A 19 -2.89 -4.72 19.43
CA GLU A 19 -1.91 -3.88 20.08
C GLU A 19 -2.10 -2.38 19.78
N GLY A 20 -3.03 -2.04 18.92
CA GLY A 20 -3.30 -0.66 18.57
C GLY A 20 -2.18 -0.06 17.73
N PRO A 21 -2.04 -0.47 16.47
CA PRO A 21 -0.97 0.03 15.62
C PRO A 21 -1.10 1.54 15.37
N GLN A 22 0.02 2.19 15.08
CA GLN A 22 0.03 3.60 14.72
C GLN A 22 -0.77 3.84 13.45
N SER A 23 -0.80 2.87 12.58
CA SER A 23 -1.65 2.89 11.39
C SER A 23 -2.50 1.64 11.37
N ALA A 24 -3.79 1.80 11.12
CA ALA A 24 -4.72 0.69 10.97
C ALA A 24 -4.62 0.01 9.60
N LEU A 25 -3.76 0.51 8.72
CA LEU A 25 -3.60 -0.06 7.39
C LEU A 25 -2.86 -1.40 7.47
N PRO A 26 -3.33 -2.43 6.76
CA PRO A 26 -2.66 -3.72 6.78
C PRO A 26 -1.32 -3.67 6.03
N ARG A 27 -0.43 -4.62 6.35
CA ARG A 27 0.86 -4.72 5.65
C ARG A 27 0.70 -4.94 4.15
N SER A 28 -0.38 -5.58 3.75
CA SER A 28 -0.69 -5.79 2.34
C SER A 28 -0.89 -4.49 1.57
N PHE A 29 -1.06 -3.37 2.26
CA PHE A 29 -1.20 -2.08 1.61
C PHE A 29 0.06 -1.64 0.88
N LEU A 30 1.20 -2.23 1.19
CA LEU A 30 2.43 -1.99 0.45
C LEU A 30 2.27 -2.32 -1.04
N ARG A 31 1.54 -3.38 -1.35
CA ARG A 31 1.38 -3.84 -2.73
C ARG A 31 0.75 -2.78 -3.63
N PRO A 32 -0.43 -2.23 -3.32
CA PRO A 32 -1.00 -1.17 -4.18
C PRO A 32 -0.17 0.10 -4.17
N CYS A 33 0.51 0.42 -3.08
CA CYS A 33 1.37 1.60 -3.05
C CYS A 33 2.53 1.49 -4.02
N LEU A 34 3.19 0.35 -4.08
CA LEU A 34 4.27 0.13 -5.04
C LEU A 34 3.78 0.20 -6.48
N LEU A 35 2.62 -0.42 -6.76
CA LEU A 35 2.06 -0.35 -8.10
C LEU A 35 1.72 1.08 -8.48
N LEU A 36 1.18 1.86 -7.55
CA LEU A 36 0.86 3.26 -7.78
C LEU A 36 2.13 4.07 -8.10
N LEU A 37 3.17 3.89 -7.32
CA LEU A 37 4.41 4.61 -7.57
C LEU A 37 4.99 4.28 -8.95
N LEU A 38 4.90 3.01 -9.35
CA LEU A 38 5.38 2.60 -10.66
C LEU A 38 4.45 3.08 -11.80
N LYS A 39 3.17 3.26 -11.51
CA LYS A 39 2.25 3.90 -12.46
C LYS A 39 2.62 5.36 -12.71
N GLU A 40 3.10 6.03 -11.67
CA GLU A 40 3.55 7.41 -11.78
C GLU A 40 4.86 7.54 -12.57
N GLY A 41 5.65 6.47 -12.60
CA GLY A 41 6.89 6.45 -13.37
C GLY A 41 7.77 5.28 -12.99
N GLU A 42 8.53 4.79 -13.93
CA GLU A 42 9.52 3.75 -13.65
C GLU A 42 10.54 4.24 -12.63
N SER A 43 11.09 3.34 -11.84
CA SER A 43 11.90 3.73 -10.70
C SER A 43 12.87 2.63 -10.29
N HIS A 44 13.95 3.04 -9.66
CA HIS A 44 14.90 2.13 -9.02
C HIS A 44 14.39 1.75 -7.63
N GLY A 45 14.84 0.60 -7.11
CA GLY A 45 14.40 0.14 -5.79
C GLY A 45 14.64 1.14 -4.68
N TYR A 46 15.82 1.79 -4.68
CA TYR A 46 16.12 2.79 -3.65
C TYR A 46 15.16 3.99 -3.71
N ASP A 47 14.86 4.46 -4.91
CA ASP A 47 13.94 5.58 -5.07
C ASP A 47 12.54 5.21 -4.58
N LEU A 48 12.13 3.95 -4.77
CA LEU A 48 10.86 3.48 -4.26
C LEU A 48 10.81 3.53 -2.73
N LEU A 49 11.91 3.18 -2.06
CA LEU A 49 11.99 3.31 -0.59
C LEU A 49 11.74 4.74 -0.14
N VAL A 50 12.39 5.69 -0.82
CA VAL A 50 12.24 7.11 -0.49
C VAL A 50 10.81 7.58 -0.75
N ARG A 51 10.25 7.21 -1.87
CA ARG A 51 8.89 7.61 -2.25
C ARG A 51 7.83 6.99 -1.34
N LEU A 52 8.06 5.76 -0.89
CA LEU A 52 7.16 5.14 0.09
C LEU A 52 7.19 5.90 1.41
N ALA A 53 8.37 6.32 1.84
CA ALA A 53 8.49 7.11 3.06
C ALA A 53 7.73 8.43 2.96
N ASP A 54 7.68 9.03 1.77
CA ASP A 54 6.88 10.24 1.53
C ASP A 54 5.38 9.98 1.70
N LEU A 55 4.95 8.74 1.51
CA LEU A 55 3.58 8.33 1.77
C LEU A 55 3.39 7.86 3.23
N SER A 56 4.36 8.12 4.08
CA SER A 56 4.38 7.67 5.47
C SER A 56 4.42 6.15 5.63
N LEU A 57 4.94 5.46 4.62
CA LEU A 57 5.07 4.00 4.63
C LEU A 57 6.54 3.64 4.77
N ARG A 58 6.90 3.09 5.92
CA ARG A 58 8.27 2.64 6.17
C ARG A 58 8.37 1.15 5.95
N VAL A 59 9.25 0.77 5.04
CA VAL A 59 9.46 -0.62 4.66
C VAL A 59 10.95 -0.88 4.68
N ASP A 60 11.35 -2.01 5.21
CA ASP A 60 12.76 -2.40 5.14
C ASP A 60 13.13 -2.77 3.68
N PRO A 61 14.39 -2.56 3.29
CA PRO A 61 14.79 -2.87 1.91
C PRO A 61 14.54 -4.32 1.52
N GLY A 62 14.73 -5.27 2.45
CA GLY A 62 14.48 -6.67 2.17
C GLY A 62 13.02 -6.94 1.82
N GLY A 63 12.10 -6.33 2.57
CA GLY A 63 10.66 -6.46 2.30
C GLY A 63 10.27 -5.88 0.96
N LEU A 64 10.84 -4.72 0.63
CA LEU A 64 10.60 -4.09 -0.66
C LEU A 64 11.05 -5.00 -1.81
N TYR A 65 12.29 -5.49 -1.76
CA TYR A 65 12.83 -6.31 -2.84
C TYR A 65 12.11 -7.65 -2.96
N ARG A 66 11.68 -8.25 -1.84
CA ARG A 66 10.86 -9.47 -1.88
C ARG A 66 9.54 -9.21 -2.60
N THR A 67 8.91 -8.09 -2.32
CA THR A 67 7.65 -7.72 -2.98
C THR A 67 7.85 -7.47 -4.47
N LEU A 68 8.90 -6.76 -4.83
CA LEU A 68 9.21 -6.52 -6.25
C LEU A 68 9.49 -7.82 -7.01
N ARG A 69 10.21 -8.75 -6.39
CA ARG A 69 10.45 -10.06 -7.01
C ARG A 69 9.16 -10.85 -7.16
N ALA A 70 8.27 -10.78 -6.17
CA ALA A 70 6.96 -11.42 -6.26
C ALA A 70 6.16 -10.81 -7.41
N PHE A 71 6.17 -9.49 -7.54
CA PHE A 71 5.49 -8.80 -8.64
C PHE A 71 6.02 -9.23 -10.01
N GLU A 72 7.34 -9.42 -10.13
CA GLU A 72 7.91 -9.92 -11.39
C GLU A 72 7.40 -11.32 -11.72
N ARG A 73 7.38 -12.21 -10.72
CA ARG A 73 6.88 -13.57 -10.91
C ARG A 73 5.40 -13.57 -11.29
N GLU A 74 4.65 -12.63 -10.77
CA GLU A 74 3.21 -12.51 -11.04
C GLU A 74 2.94 -11.73 -12.34
N GLY A 75 3.97 -11.20 -12.97
CA GLY A 75 3.81 -10.46 -14.22
C GLY A 75 3.29 -9.05 -14.05
N LEU A 76 3.32 -8.50 -12.84
CA LEU A 76 2.79 -7.18 -12.56
C LEU A 76 3.80 -6.07 -12.83
N VAL A 77 5.09 -6.39 -12.77
CA VAL A 77 6.17 -5.47 -13.09
C VAL A 77 7.19 -6.18 -13.97
N SER A 78 7.92 -5.39 -14.74
CA SER A 78 9.11 -5.83 -15.44
C SER A 78 10.31 -5.07 -14.89
N SER A 79 11.50 -5.61 -15.08
CA SER A 79 12.71 -4.94 -14.63
C SER A 79 13.85 -5.18 -15.59
N TRP A 80 14.80 -4.28 -15.56
CA TRP A 80 16.00 -4.38 -16.37
C TRP A 80 17.13 -3.65 -15.65
N TRP A 81 18.35 -3.96 -16.07
CA TRP A 81 19.53 -3.30 -15.54
C TRP A 81 19.87 -2.08 -16.38
N GLU A 82 20.10 -0.96 -15.71
CA GLU A 82 20.60 0.26 -16.34
C GLU A 82 22.01 0.51 -15.85
N THR A 83 22.88 0.87 -16.77
CA THR A 83 24.25 1.27 -16.44
C THR A 83 24.34 2.78 -16.65
N PRO A 84 24.26 3.58 -15.56
CA PRO A 84 24.48 5.02 -15.72
C PRO A 84 25.93 5.28 -16.12
N GLY A 85 26.17 6.38 -16.81
CA GLY A 85 27.49 6.73 -17.33
C GLY A 85 28.59 6.71 -16.26
N ALA A 86 28.24 7.03 -15.03
CA ALA A 86 29.14 6.95 -13.88
C ALA A 86 28.40 6.24 -12.75
N GLY A 87 29.02 5.20 -12.20
CA GLY A 87 28.44 4.47 -11.07
C GLY A 87 28.02 3.06 -11.41
N PRO A 88 27.57 2.30 -10.41
CA PRO A 88 27.19 0.90 -10.60
C PRO A 88 25.86 0.77 -11.36
N ALA A 89 25.67 -0.39 -11.98
CA ALA A 89 24.42 -0.72 -12.62
C ALA A 89 23.30 -0.74 -11.60
N ARG A 90 22.11 -0.28 -11.99
CA ARG A 90 20.92 -0.22 -11.14
C ARG A 90 19.78 -0.94 -11.83
N ARG A 91 18.97 -1.63 -11.03
CA ARG A 91 17.79 -2.30 -11.55
C ARG A 91 16.62 -1.34 -11.54
N THR A 92 15.98 -1.18 -12.69
CA THR A 92 14.84 -0.31 -12.87
C THR A 92 13.60 -1.18 -12.99
N TYR A 93 12.52 -0.74 -12.38
CA TYR A 93 11.24 -1.44 -12.38
C TYR A 93 10.19 -0.59 -13.06
N ALA A 94 9.31 -1.24 -13.80
CA ALA A 94 8.21 -0.58 -14.50
C ALA A 94 6.94 -1.40 -14.38
N LEU A 95 5.81 -0.73 -14.36
CA LEU A 95 4.51 -1.36 -14.30
C LEU A 95 4.17 -1.98 -15.67
N THR A 96 3.66 -3.20 -15.63
CA THR A 96 3.15 -3.86 -16.84
C THR A 96 1.66 -3.53 -17.03
N PRO A 97 1.08 -3.83 -18.20
CA PRO A 97 -0.37 -3.70 -18.38
C PRO A 97 -1.15 -4.54 -17.36
N GLU A 98 -0.63 -5.71 -16.99
CA GLU A 98 -1.24 -6.56 -15.97
C GLU A 98 -1.17 -5.89 -14.60
N GLY A 99 -0.04 -5.27 -14.28
CA GLY A 99 0.11 -4.50 -13.06
C GLY A 99 -0.84 -3.32 -12.99
N GLU A 100 -1.06 -2.67 -14.12
CA GLU A 100 -2.03 -1.58 -14.21
C GLU A 100 -3.45 -2.05 -13.91
N ASN A 101 -3.79 -3.23 -14.41
CA ASN A 101 -5.08 -3.85 -14.15
C ASN A 101 -5.27 -4.13 -12.66
N TRP A 102 -4.25 -4.70 -12.04
CA TRP A 102 -4.23 -4.96 -10.61
C TRP A 102 -4.40 -3.68 -9.78
N LEU A 103 -3.67 -2.64 -10.19
CA LEU A 103 -3.77 -1.35 -9.51
C LEU A 103 -5.19 -0.80 -9.58
N ARG A 104 -5.85 -0.96 -10.72
CA ARG A 104 -7.23 -0.51 -10.89
C ARG A 104 -8.18 -1.25 -9.94
N LEU A 105 -7.99 -2.56 -9.81
CA LEU A 105 -8.79 -3.37 -8.88
C LEU A 105 -8.57 -2.93 -7.44
N TRP A 106 -7.32 -2.70 -7.07
CA TRP A 106 -7.01 -2.20 -5.74
C TRP A 106 -7.63 -0.83 -5.49
N GLY A 107 -7.57 0.05 -6.48
CA GLY A 107 -8.17 1.38 -6.37
C GLY A 107 -9.66 1.31 -6.10
N GLY A 108 -10.38 0.45 -6.81
CA GLY A 108 -11.80 0.26 -6.57
C GLY A 108 -12.10 -0.26 -5.19
N SER A 109 -11.33 -1.24 -4.74
CA SER A 109 -11.48 -1.83 -3.42
C SER A 109 -11.17 -0.81 -2.32
N LEU A 110 -10.15 0.00 -2.52
CA LEU A 110 -9.79 1.03 -1.54
C LEU A 110 -10.83 2.15 -1.46
N ARG A 111 -11.46 2.50 -2.59
CA ARG A 111 -12.56 3.46 -2.58
C ARG A 111 -13.72 2.96 -1.73
N GLU A 112 -14.04 1.68 -1.86
CA GLU A 112 -15.09 1.06 -1.04
C GLU A 112 -14.71 1.06 0.43
N SER A 113 -13.47 0.71 0.73
CA SER A 113 -12.96 0.77 2.10
C SER A 113 -13.05 2.18 2.67
N ARG A 114 -12.77 3.19 1.85
CA ARG A 114 -12.86 4.58 2.29
C ARG A 114 -14.28 4.93 2.71
N ARG A 115 -15.28 4.48 1.96
CA ARG A 115 -16.68 4.73 2.33
C ARG A 115 -17.03 4.11 3.68
N ILE A 116 -16.54 2.90 3.90
CA ILE A 116 -16.77 2.19 5.17
C ILE A 116 -16.06 2.92 6.31
N LEU A 117 -14.81 3.31 6.09
CA LEU A 117 -14.03 4.07 7.08
C LEU A 117 -14.70 5.42 7.40
N ASP A 118 -15.19 6.10 6.40
CA ASP A 118 -15.88 7.38 6.60
C ASP A 118 -17.12 7.19 7.47
N ARG A 119 -17.90 6.14 7.23
CA ARG A 119 -19.08 5.85 8.06
C ARG A 119 -18.68 5.50 9.49
N PHE A 120 -17.64 4.72 9.65
CA PHE A 120 -17.13 4.37 10.97
C PHE A 120 -16.69 5.61 11.73
N LEU A 121 -15.85 6.44 11.10
CA LEU A 121 -15.29 7.61 11.76
C LEU A 121 -16.39 8.61 12.11
N LYS A 122 -17.39 8.76 11.27
CA LYS A 122 -18.51 9.64 11.53
C LYS A 122 -19.28 9.21 12.78
N ARG A 123 -19.56 7.92 12.90
CA ARG A 123 -20.24 7.37 14.08
C ARG A 123 -19.36 7.43 15.32
N TYR A 124 -18.08 7.14 15.14
CA TYR A 124 -17.12 7.19 16.23
C TYR A 124 -17.02 8.62 16.79
N GLU A 125 -16.83 9.60 15.93
CA GLU A 125 -16.71 10.99 16.33
C GLU A 125 -17.97 11.50 17.04
N ALA A 126 -19.14 11.11 16.56
CA ALA A 126 -20.40 11.44 17.21
C ALA A 126 -20.47 10.82 18.61
N ALA A 127 -20.11 9.56 18.74
CA ALA A 127 -20.14 8.86 20.03
C ALA A 127 -19.15 9.45 21.03
N VAL A 128 -17.92 9.72 20.57
CA VAL A 128 -16.88 10.31 21.42
C VAL A 128 -17.22 11.77 21.76
N GLY A 129 -17.73 12.52 20.78
CA GLY A 129 -18.14 13.91 20.99
C GLY A 129 -19.23 14.03 22.02
N GLU A 130 -20.22 13.17 21.98
CA GLU A 130 -21.29 13.12 22.96
C GLU A 130 -20.74 12.76 24.34
N GLY A 131 -19.85 11.76 24.41
CA GLY A 131 -19.20 11.36 25.65
C GLY A 131 -18.37 12.49 26.24
N ALA A 132 -17.60 13.18 25.41
CA ALA A 132 -16.80 14.31 25.83
C ALA A 132 -17.67 15.46 26.34
N ALA A 133 -18.75 15.76 25.62
CA ALA A 133 -19.69 16.80 26.03
C ALA A 133 -20.34 16.46 27.37
N THR A 134 -20.72 15.21 27.56
CA THR A 134 -21.29 14.75 28.83
C THR A 134 -20.28 14.87 29.95
N ALA A 135 -19.03 14.49 29.72
CA ALA A 135 -17.99 14.60 30.74
C ALA A 135 -17.71 16.05 31.14
N LEU A 136 -17.74 16.95 30.18
CA LEU A 136 -17.53 18.37 30.46
C LEU A 136 -18.71 19.01 31.21
N ARG A 137 -19.90 18.48 31.04
CA ARG A 137 -21.10 18.98 31.75
C ARG A 137 -21.23 18.39 33.14
N GLY A 138 -20.65 17.22 33.32
CA GLY A 138 -20.66 16.55 34.60
C GLY A 138 -19.64 17.09 35.54
#